data_4695ccadf7ad40e2acca06e40c6a829c
#
_entry.id   4695ccadf7ad40e2acca06e40c6a829c
#
_cell.length_a   1.000
_cell.length_b   1.000
_cell.length_c   1.000
_cell.angle_alpha   90.00
_cell.angle_beta   90.00
_cell.angle_gamma   90.00
#
_symmetry.space_group_name_H-M   'P 1'
#
loop_
_entity.id
_entity.type
_entity.pdbx_description
1 polymer ?
#
loop_
_entity_poly.entity_id
_entity_poly.type
_entity_poly.pdbx_seq_one_letter_code
_entity_poly.pdbx_strand_id
1 'polypeptide(L)'
;ETAWTEFRTTSIIATELKKLGYEVLMGADIMKASERMLVPSEAELEKCAKRAIAEGADPELVAKMQGGMTGCVGVMHFAKPGNTVALRFDIDSLFVAEDPDKKHRPTAECFASQHPGLMHACGHDGHATIGLAVAKLVAAHKDEMAGTLKICFQPGEEGVVGAKGMVASGIVDDVDYFLSGHIGLGAEKNNALVCMTTGFLATDKMDAVFTGVPAHAGADP
;
A
#
# COMPACT_ATOMS: atom_id res chain seq x y z
N GLU A 1 -4.88 -5.13 6.45
CA GLU A 1 -5.82 -4.92 5.33
C GLU A 1 -5.13 -5.30 4.03
N THR A 2 -5.78 -6.13 3.22
CA THR A 2 -5.23 -6.65 1.97
C THR A 2 -5.52 -5.70 0.80
N ALA A 3 -4.96 -6.01 -0.38
CA ALA A 3 -5.13 -5.23 -1.60
C ALA A 3 -6.56 -4.71 -1.82
N TRP A 4 -6.71 -3.42 -2.10
CA TRP A 4 -7.96 -2.67 -2.29
C TRP A 4 -8.85 -2.52 -1.05
N THR A 5 -8.43 -3.01 0.12
CA THR A 5 -9.18 -2.91 1.37
C THR A 5 -8.45 -2.12 2.46
N GLU A 6 -7.34 -1.46 2.14
CA GLU A 6 -6.45 -0.72 3.04
C GLU A 6 -7.06 0.62 3.50
N PHE A 7 -8.37 0.63 3.79
CA PHE A 7 -9.11 1.85 4.14
C PHE A 7 -8.63 2.50 5.43
N ARG A 8 -8.45 1.70 6.50
CA ARG A 8 -8.00 2.21 7.80
C ARG A 8 -6.55 2.63 7.74
N THR A 9 -5.69 1.81 7.16
CA THR A 9 -4.27 2.09 6.99
C THR A 9 -4.07 3.39 6.21
N THR A 10 -4.75 3.54 5.08
CA THR A 10 -4.71 4.77 4.28
C THR A 10 -5.22 5.98 5.06
N SER A 11 -6.33 5.83 5.82
CA SER A 11 -6.90 6.92 6.62
C SER A 11 -5.91 7.42 7.68
N ILE A 12 -5.22 6.51 8.37
CA ILE A 12 -4.20 6.85 9.36
C ILE A 12 -3.04 7.61 8.68
N ILE A 13 -2.51 7.08 7.59
CA ILE A 13 -1.40 7.68 6.85
C ILE A 13 -1.78 9.07 6.35
N ALA A 14 -2.92 9.20 5.70
CA ALA A 14 -3.41 10.47 5.17
C ALA A 14 -3.61 11.52 6.28
N THR A 15 -4.10 11.10 7.44
CA THR A 15 -4.26 11.98 8.61
C THR A 15 -2.91 12.50 9.11
N GLU A 16 -1.91 11.62 9.24
CA GLU A 16 -0.57 12.03 9.68
C GLU A 16 0.11 12.94 8.66
N LEU A 17 0.01 12.65 7.37
CA LEU A 17 0.54 13.53 6.31
C LEU A 17 -0.07 14.93 6.35
N LYS A 18 -1.41 15.04 6.52
CA LYS A 18 -2.09 16.35 6.67
C LYS A 18 -1.58 17.13 7.87
N LYS A 19 -1.40 16.48 9.03
CA LYS A 19 -0.83 17.11 10.23
C LYS A 19 0.58 17.66 10.00
N LEU A 20 1.36 17.00 9.14
CA LEU A 20 2.71 17.42 8.77
C LEU A 20 2.74 18.50 7.68
N GLY A 21 1.58 18.92 7.16
CA GLY A 21 1.46 19.98 6.17
C GLY A 21 1.62 19.54 4.72
N TYR A 22 1.51 18.24 4.42
CA TYR A 22 1.46 17.74 3.06
C TYR A 22 0.07 17.99 2.44
N GLU A 23 0.05 18.31 1.15
CA GLU A 23 -1.12 18.10 0.31
C GLU A 23 -1.32 16.58 0.16
N VAL A 24 -2.53 16.08 0.40
CA VAL A 24 -2.82 14.64 0.37
C VAL A 24 -3.82 14.33 -0.72
N LEU A 25 -3.34 13.63 -1.74
CA LEU A 25 -4.11 13.13 -2.88
C LEU A 25 -4.54 11.69 -2.63
N MET A 26 -5.79 11.35 -3.00
CA MET A 26 -6.41 10.05 -2.71
C MET A 26 -7.46 9.68 -3.75
N GLY A 27 -7.82 8.41 -3.80
CA GLY A 27 -8.92 7.94 -4.64
C GLY A 27 -8.64 8.16 -6.13
N ALA A 28 -9.58 8.80 -6.84
CA ALA A 28 -9.46 9.04 -8.28
C ALA A 28 -8.31 9.99 -8.68
N ASP A 29 -7.81 10.81 -7.75
CA ASP A 29 -6.68 11.71 -8.02
C ASP A 29 -5.36 10.94 -8.21
N ILE A 30 -5.26 9.72 -7.68
CA ILE A 30 -4.05 8.90 -7.71
C ILE A 30 -4.25 7.54 -8.37
N MET A 31 -5.48 7.20 -8.77
CA MET A 31 -5.82 5.84 -9.20
C MET A 31 -6.75 5.87 -10.41
N LYS A 32 -6.31 5.32 -11.53
CA LYS A 32 -7.16 5.09 -12.70
C LYS A 32 -7.95 3.80 -12.53
N ALA A 33 -9.24 3.94 -12.28
CA ALA A 33 -10.12 2.83 -11.92
C ALA A 33 -10.13 1.69 -12.97
N SER A 34 -10.07 2.01 -14.27
CA SER A 34 -10.08 1.03 -15.38
C SER A 34 -8.82 0.19 -15.48
N GLU A 35 -7.74 0.59 -14.83
CA GLU A 35 -6.44 -0.11 -14.89
C GLU A 35 -6.20 -1.00 -13.66
N ARG A 36 -7.15 -1.04 -12.74
CA ARG A 36 -7.09 -1.91 -11.57
C ARG A 36 -7.45 -3.35 -11.93
N MET A 37 -6.77 -4.29 -11.31
CA MET A 37 -6.99 -5.72 -11.51
C MET A 37 -7.42 -6.36 -10.19
N LEU A 38 -8.15 -7.47 -10.27
CA LEU A 38 -8.57 -8.29 -9.13
C LEU A 38 -9.25 -7.46 -8.02
N VAL A 39 -10.07 -6.50 -8.40
CA VAL A 39 -10.83 -5.67 -7.45
C VAL A 39 -11.90 -6.54 -6.80
N PRO A 40 -11.98 -6.57 -5.44
CA PRO A 40 -13.04 -7.29 -4.74
C PRO A 40 -14.45 -6.81 -5.14
N SER A 41 -15.45 -7.62 -4.84
CA SER A 41 -16.84 -7.21 -5.06
C SER A 41 -17.19 -5.94 -4.29
N GLU A 42 -18.14 -5.16 -4.82
CA GLU A 42 -18.61 -3.94 -4.15
C GLU A 42 -19.09 -4.21 -2.72
N ALA A 43 -19.80 -5.34 -2.50
CA ALA A 43 -20.24 -5.75 -1.18
C ALA A 43 -19.10 -6.02 -0.19
N GLU A 44 -17.99 -6.62 -0.65
CA GLU A 44 -16.82 -6.84 0.21
C GLU A 44 -16.08 -5.54 0.49
N LEU A 45 -15.92 -4.67 -0.51
CA LEU A 45 -15.32 -3.35 -0.32
C LEU A 45 -16.14 -2.51 0.67
N GLU A 46 -17.46 -2.51 0.56
CA GLU A 46 -18.33 -1.79 1.49
C GLU A 46 -18.23 -2.34 2.92
N LYS A 47 -18.18 -3.66 3.08
CA LYS A 47 -17.98 -4.33 4.38
C LYS A 47 -16.63 -3.91 4.99
N CYS A 48 -15.54 -3.91 4.20
CA CYS A 48 -14.22 -3.48 4.66
C CYS A 48 -14.18 -2.00 5.03
N ALA A 49 -14.81 -1.13 4.24
CA ALA A 49 -14.93 0.30 4.55
C ALA A 49 -15.71 0.55 5.86
N LYS A 50 -16.84 -0.13 6.07
CA LYS A 50 -17.61 -0.04 7.33
C LYS A 50 -16.79 -0.51 8.52
N ARG A 51 -16.06 -1.63 8.37
CA ARG A 51 -15.14 -2.12 9.40
C ARG A 51 -14.08 -1.09 9.74
N ALA A 52 -13.41 -0.53 8.73
CA ALA A 52 -12.37 0.47 8.93
C ALA A 52 -12.88 1.68 9.73
N ILE A 53 -14.09 2.17 9.43
CA ILE A 53 -14.72 3.28 10.17
C ILE A 53 -15.01 2.85 11.62
N ALA A 54 -15.54 1.65 11.84
CA ALA A 54 -15.80 1.13 13.18
C ALA A 54 -14.50 0.98 14.01
N GLU A 55 -13.37 0.75 13.35
CA GLU A 55 -12.03 0.65 13.93
C GLU A 55 -11.29 2.00 14.01
N GLY A 56 -11.99 3.12 13.76
CA GLY A 56 -11.50 4.47 13.97
C GLY A 56 -10.90 5.15 12.75
N ALA A 57 -11.11 4.64 11.54
CA ALA A 57 -10.80 5.40 10.32
C ALA A 57 -11.72 6.62 10.19
N ASP A 58 -11.18 7.72 9.67
CA ASP A 58 -11.95 8.93 9.37
C ASP A 58 -12.96 8.66 8.23
N PRO A 59 -14.26 8.80 8.47
CA PRO A 59 -15.29 8.54 7.46
C PRO A 59 -15.16 9.40 6.21
N GLU A 60 -14.69 10.66 6.33
CA GLU A 60 -14.50 11.57 5.19
C GLU A 60 -13.35 11.09 4.31
N LEU A 61 -12.29 10.53 4.90
CA LEU A 61 -11.19 9.95 4.14
C LEU A 61 -11.60 8.63 3.50
N VAL A 62 -12.35 7.78 4.22
CA VAL A 62 -12.88 6.54 3.66
C VAL A 62 -13.79 6.81 2.47
N ALA A 63 -14.64 7.84 2.53
CA ALA A 63 -15.50 8.25 1.42
C ALA A 63 -14.74 8.63 0.14
N LYS A 64 -13.49 9.09 0.24
CA LYS A 64 -12.63 9.38 -0.93
C LYS A 64 -12.10 8.12 -1.61
N MET A 65 -12.12 6.98 -0.93
CA MET A 65 -11.60 5.70 -1.42
C MET A 65 -12.69 4.79 -2.00
N GLN A 66 -13.76 5.36 -2.55
CA GLN A 66 -14.86 4.59 -3.12
C GLN A 66 -14.38 3.55 -4.12
N GLY A 67 -15.00 2.38 -4.09
CA GLY A 67 -14.66 1.25 -4.95
C GLY A 67 -13.27 0.65 -4.66
N GLY A 68 -12.70 0.88 -3.46
CA GLY A 68 -11.40 0.34 -3.07
C GLY A 68 -10.20 1.08 -3.69
N MET A 69 -10.35 2.33 -4.09
CA MET A 69 -9.23 3.18 -4.53
C MET A 69 -8.43 3.68 -3.31
N THR A 70 -7.86 2.73 -2.59
CA THR A 70 -7.05 2.94 -1.39
C THR A 70 -5.64 3.43 -1.73
N GLY A 71 -4.85 3.73 -0.71
CA GLY A 71 -3.57 4.41 -0.84
C GLY A 71 -3.69 5.93 -0.89
N CYS A 72 -2.57 6.60 -0.75
CA CYS A 72 -2.50 8.07 -0.85
C CYS A 72 -1.12 8.54 -1.30
N VAL A 73 -1.07 9.77 -1.79
CA VAL A 73 0.19 10.46 -2.10
C VAL A 73 0.25 11.76 -1.32
N GLY A 74 1.27 11.88 -0.48
CA GLY A 74 1.61 13.15 0.16
C GLY A 74 2.53 13.97 -0.73
N VAL A 75 2.14 15.19 -1.06
CA VAL A 75 2.94 16.09 -1.88
C VAL A 75 3.41 17.27 -1.03
N MET A 76 4.69 17.60 -1.10
CA MET A 76 5.26 18.79 -0.48
C MET A 76 6.09 19.56 -1.50
N HIS A 77 5.70 20.81 -1.75
CA HIS A 77 6.44 21.75 -2.56
C HIS A 77 7.35 22.60 -1.67
N PHE A 78 8.62 22.65 -2.00
CA PHE A 78 9.57 23.47 -1.26
C PHE A 78 9.69 24.86 -1.89
N ALA A 79 10.13 25.84 -1.08
CA ALA A 79 10.24 27.25 -1.52
C ALA A 79 11.29 27.45 -2.63
N LYS A 80 12.30 26.61 -2.69
CA LYS A 80 13.36 26.68 -3.70
C LYS A 80 13.01 25.77 -4.88
N PRO A 81 13.24 26.18 -6.14
CA PRO A 81 13.05 25.31 -7.29
C PRO A 81 14.04 24.13 -7.26
N GLY A 82 13.64 23.01 -7.82
CA GLY A 82 14.44 21.78 -7.89
C GLY A 82 13.68 20.64 -8.55
N ASN A 83 14.23 19.46 -8.50
CA ASN A 83 13.66 18.24 -9.07
C ASN A 83 12.44 17.75 -8.29
N THR A 84 11.59 16.99 -8.96
CA THR A 84 10.53 16.22 -8.34
C THR A 84 11.06 14.82 -8.00
N VAL A 85 11.03 14.48 -6.72
CA VAL A 85 11.44 13.17 -6.21
C VAL A 85 10.22 12.44 -5.70
N ALA A 86 10.06 11.17 -6.07
CA ALA A 86 9.04 10.30 -5.49
C ALA A 86 9.68 9.18 -4.67
N LEU A 87 9.09 8.91 -3.52
CA LEU A 87 9.40 7.78 -2.66
C LEU A 87 8.18 6.85 -2.59
N ARG A 88 8.36 5.55 -2.77
CA ARG A 88 7.28 4.58 -2.76
C ARG A 88 7.38 3.65 -1.57
N PHE A 89 6.26 3.49 -0.87
CA PHE A 89 6.05 2.56 0.24
C PHE A 89 4.75 1.80 0.00
N ASP A 90 4.78 0.50 0.01
CA ASP A 90 3.59 -0.34 -0.05
C ASP A 90 2.94 -0.49 1.33
N ILE A 91 1.65 -0.82 1.37
CA ILE A 91 0.87 -0.75 2.61
C ILE A 91 -0.09 -1.91 2.84
N ASP A 92 -0.17 -2.87 1.91
CA ASP A 92 -1.09 -3.99 2.01
C ASP A 92 -0.52 -5.17 2.80
N SER A 93 -1.41 -6.00 3.34
CA SER A 93 -1.08 -7.23 4.06
C SER A 93 -1.43 -8.47 3.23
N LEU A 94 -1.03 -9.64 3.74
CA LEU A 94 -1.22 -10.95 3.12
C LEU A 94 -2.33 -11.75 3.82
N PHE A 95 -2.92 -12.69 3.07
CA PHE A 95 -3.79 -13.74 3.57
C PHE A 95 -2.97 -14.84 4.25
N VAL A 96 -2.32 -14.50 5.35
CA VAL A 96 -1.49 -15.39 6.16
C VAL A 96 -1.94 -15.28 7.60
N ALA A 97 -2.18 -16.42 8.25
CA ALA A 97 -2.50 -16.44 9.67
C ALA A 97 -1.22 -16.18 10.48
N GLU A 98 -1.28 -15.20 11.38
CA GLU A 98 -0.17 -14.92 12.28
C GLU A 98 -0.06 -16.00 13.35
N ASP A 99 1.16 -16.38 13.72
CA ASP A 99 1.42 -17.43 14.69
C ASP A 99 0.95 -17.03 16.09
N PRO A 100 0.04 -17.77 16.73
CA PRO A 100 -0.43 -17.49 18.06
C PRO A 100 0.57 -17.90 19.17
N ASP A 101 1.68 -18.58 18.84
CA ASP A 101 2.68 -19.00 19.83
C ASP A 101 3.37 -17.79 20.45
N LYS A 102 3.56 -17.80 21.76
CA LYS A 102 4.30 -16.76 22.50
C LYS A 102 5.79 -16.67 22.13
N LYS A 103 6.33 -17.61 21.36
CA LYS A 103 7.65 -17.46 20.74
C LYS A 103 7.66 -16.45 19.60
N HIS A 104 6.50 -16.22 19.00
CA HIS A 104 6.32 -15.17 18.01
C HIS A 104 6.25 -13.82 18.72
N ARG A 105 7.21 -12.96 18.45
CA ARG A 105 7.37 -11.69 19.16
C ARG A 105 6.13 -10.80 19.10
N PRO A 106 5.45 -10.60 17.95
CA PRO A 106 4.22 -9.82 17.89
C PRO A 106 3.13 -10.33 18.85
N THR A 107 2.98 -11.66 18.97
CA THR A 107 2.04 -12.28 19.89
C THR A 107 2.47 -12.10 21.35
N ALA A 108 3.76 -12.28 21.65
CA ALA A 108 4.30 -12.11 22.98
C ALA A 108 4.18 -10.67 23.50
N GLU A 109 4.39 -9.69 22.63
CA GLU A 109 4.39 -8.26 22.95
C GLU A 109 3.03 -7.58 22.64
N CYS A 110 2.00 -8.34 22.32
CA CYS A 110 0.62 -7.88 22.14
C CYS A 110 0.42 -6.87 20.98
N PHE A 111 1.15 -7.01 19.90
CA PHE A 111 0.94 -6.24 18.66
C PHE A 111 0.72 -7.10 17.41
N ALA A 112 0.41 -8.38 17.58
CA ALA A 112 -0.02 -9.25 16.50
C ALA A 112 -1.31 -8.74 15.83
N SER A 113 -1.55 -9.20 14.61
CA SER A 113 -2.76 -8.87 13.85
C SER A 113 -4.04 -9.14 14.65
N GLN A 114 -4.94 -8.18 14.63
CA GLN A 114 -6.29 -8.34 15.22
C GLN A 114 -7.29 -8.91 14.23
N HIS A 115 -6.89 -9.15 12.99
CA HIS A 115 -7.70 -9.73 11.93
C HIS A 115 -7.25 -11.18 11.66
N PRO A 116 -7.97 -12.19 12.14
CA PRO A 116 -7.59 -13.58 11.92
C PRO A 116 -7.40 -13.91 10.44
N GLY A 117 -6.31 -14.59 10.12
CA GLY A 117 -5.96 -14.95 8.75
C GLY A 117 -5.28 -13.85 7.93
N LEU A 118 -5.00 -12.71 8.54
CA LEU A 118 -4.28 -11.61 7.88
C LEU A 118 -3.08 -11.18 8.72
N MET A 119 -1.94 -10.95 8.08
CA MET A 119 -0.77 -10.31 8.73
C MET A 119 0.13 -9.62 7.71
N HIS A 120 0.98 -8.72 8.18
CA HIS A 120 2.05 -8.12 7.40
C HIS A 120 3.29 -9.04 7.32
N ALA A 121 3.14 -10.19 6.64
CA ALA A 121 4.23 -11.17 6.52
C ALA A 121 5.38 -10.69 5.61
N CYS A 122 5.16 -9.67 4.80
CA CYS A 122 6.16 -9.07 3.92
C CYS A 122 6.79 -7.76 4.46
N GLY A 123 6.31 -7.27 5.62
CA GLY A 123 6.90 -6.10 6.29
C GLY A 123 6.40 -4.75 5.79
N HIS A 124 5.26 -4.69 5.09
CA HIS A 124 4.71 -3.43 4.57
C HIS A 124 4.22 -2.47 5.68
N ASP A 125 3.91 -2.96 6.86
CA ASP A 125 3.70 -2.15 8.07
C ASP A 125 4.97 -1.36 8.46
N GLY A 126 6.13 -2.01 8.33
CA GLY A 126 7.44 -1.37 8.47
C GLY A 126 7.70 -0.33 7.37
N HIS A 127 7.33 -0.64 6.11
CA HIS A 127 7.48 0.30 5.00
C HIS A 127 6.60 1.54 5.19
N ALA A 128 5.34 1.37 5.57
CA ALA A 128 4.44 2.48 5.88
C ALA A 128 4.98 3.35 7.03
N THR A 129 5.53 2.72 8.07
CA THR A 129 6.16 3.40 9.21
C THR A 129 7.38 4.19 8.79
N ILE A 130 8.26 3.61 7.95
CA ILE A 130 9.43 4.31 7.39
C ILE A 130 8.96 5.52 6.56
N GLY A 131 7.96 5.33 5.70
CA GLY A 131 7.40 6.41 4.88
C GLY A 131 6.89 7.59 5.73
N LEU A 132 6.17 7.32 6.81
CA LEU A 132 5.72 8.36 7.76
C LEU A 132 6.88 8.99 8.54
N ALA A 133 7.90 8.23 8.90
CA ALA A 133 9.10 8.76 9.57
C ALA A 133 9.87 9.71 8.62
N VAL A 134 10.03 9.34 7.36
CA VAL A 134 10.62 10.19 6.32
C VAL A 134 9.78 11.46 6.12
N ALA A 135 8.45 11.33 6.03
CA ALA A 135 7.55 12.48 5.90
C ALA A 135 7.73 13.48 7.05
N LYS A 136 7.82 12.97 8.28
CA LYS A 136 8.06 13.79 9.47
C LYS A 136 9.41 14.48 9.45
N LEU A 137 10.46 13.75 9.06
CA LEU A 137 11.82 14.30 8.97
C LEU A 137 11.89 15.42 7.92
N VAL A 138 11.33 15.18 6.73
CA VAL A 138 11.29 16.17 5.65
C VAL A 138 10.49 17.41 6.06
N ALA A 139 9.33 17.25 6.68
CA ALA A 139 8.52 18.37 7.17
C ALA A 139 9.28 19.25 8.18
N ALA A 140 10.10 18.62 9.04
CA ALA A 140 10.93 19.35 10.00
C ALA A 140 12.08 20.15 9.36
N HIS A 141 12.54 19.73 8.17
CA HIS A 141 13.66 20.33 7.44
C HIS A 141 13.27 20.98 6.11
N LYS A 142 11.97 21.24 5.90
CA LYS A 142 11.43 21.71 4.62
C LYS A 142 12.10 22.99 4.09
N ASP A 143 12.55 23.88 4.96
CA ASP A 143 13.18 25.14 4.58
C ASP A 143 14.62 24.96 4.01
N GLU A 144 15.21 23.78 4.25
CA GLU A 144 16.54 23.40 3.72
C GLU A 144 16.42 22.69 2.36
N MET A 145 15.20 22.24 1.98
CA MET A 145 14.91 21.46 0.79
C MET A 145 14.62 22.32 -0.44
N ALA A 146 14.63 21.68 -1.60
CA ALA A 146 14.31 22.30 -2.89
C ALA A 146 13.51 21.33 -3.77
N GLY A 147 12.71 21.85 -4.71
CA GLY A 147 11.88 21.05 -5.61
C GLY A 147 10.58 20.56 -5.01
N THR A 148 10.19 19.34 -5.33
CA THR A 148 8.94 18.70 -4.86
C THR A 148 9.23 17.29 -4.37
N LEU A 149 8.65 16.93 -3.24
CA LEU A 149 8.64 15.54 -2.78
C LEU A 149 7.22 14.97 -2.89
N LYS A 150 7.12 13.79 -3.50
CA LYS A 150 5.92 12.94 -3.49
C LYS A 150 6.21 11.68 -2.69
N ILE A 151 5.40 11.40 -1.67
CA ILE A 151 5.48 10.16 -0.90
C ILE A 151 4.27 9.32 -1.26
N CYS A 152 4.49 8.27 -2.03
CA CYS A 152 3.46 7.39 -2.55
C CYS A 152 3.26 6.19 -1.60
N PHE A 153 2.15 6.12 -0.91
CA PHE A 153 1.73 4.96 -0.15
C PHE A 153 0.84 4.10 -1.04
N GLN A 154 1.46 3.08 -1.64
CA GLN A 154 0.86 2.28 -2.69
C GLN A 154 0.07 1.10 -2.12
N PRO A 155 -1.22 0.92 -2.50
CA PRO A 155 -2.00 -0.26 -2.16
C PRO A 155 -1.66 -1.44 -3.08
N GLY A 156 -2.01 -2.67 -2.66
CA GLY A 156 -2.07 -3.83 -3.54
C GLY A 156 -0.75 -4.23 -4.19
N GLU A 157 0.35 -4.22 -3.45
CA GLU A 157 1.64 -4.70 -3.93
C GLU A 157 1.65 -6.22 -4.05
N GLU A 158 1.18 -6.94 -3.03
CA GLU A 158 1.21 -8.40 -2.91
C GLU A 158 0.50 -9.12 -4.07
N GLY A 159 -0.48 -8.46 -4.64
CA GLY A 159 -1.13 -8.94 -5.85
C GLY A 159 -0.49 -8.45 -7.16
N VAL A 160 0.53 -7.58 -7.10
CA VAL A 160 1.05 -6.83 -8.27
C VAL A 160 -0.07 -6.08 -9.00
N VAL A 161 -1.05 -5.54 -8.27
CA VAL A 161 -2.28 -4.99 -8.84
C VAL A 161 -2.41 -3.47 -8.68
N GLY A 162 -1.75 -2.87 -7.66
CA GLY A 162 -1.95 -1.46 -7.30
C GLY A 162 -1.16 -0.47 -8.13
N ALA A 163 0.10 -0.77 -8.45
CA ALA A 163 1.02 0.18 -9.09
C ALA A 163 0.53 0.61 -10.48
N LYS A 164 -0.03 -0.29 -11.28
CA LYS A 164 -0.52 0.00 -12.64
C LYS A 164 -1.57 1.11 -12.64
N GLY A 165 -2.54 1.04 -11.73
CA GLY A 165 -3.59 2.04 -11.60
C GLY A 165 -3.05 3.42 -11.18
N MET A 166 -2.06 3.45 -10.29
CA MET A 166 -1.39 4.68 -9.86
C MET A 166 -0.59 5.30 -11.00
N VAL A 167 0.25 4.54 -11.70
CA VAL A 167 1.02 5.04 -12.85
C VAL A 167 0.07 5.57 -13.93
N ALA A 168 -0.98 4.83 -14.25
CA ALA A 168 -1.94 5.25 -15.27
C ALA A 168 -2.79 6.49 -14.91
N SER A 169 -2.78 6.92 -13.64
CA SER A 169 -3.41 8.20 -13.24
C SER A 169 -2.57 9.42 -13.61
N GLY A 170 -1.30 9.24 -13.95
CA GLY A 170 -0.36 10.33 -14.23
C GLY A 170 0.30 10.94 -12.98
N ILE A 171 0.02 10.42 -11.78
CA ILE A 171 0.53 11.01 -10.52
C ILE A 171 2.06 11.07 -10.43
N VAL A 172 2.74 10.26 -11.23
CA VAL A 172 4.21 10.18 -11.25
C VAL A 172 4.83 10.65 -12.57
N ASP A 173 4.06 11.23 -13.48
CA ASP A 173 4.54 11.63 -14.82
C ASP A 173 5.58 12.77 -14.78
N ASP A 174 5.54 13.61 -13.76
CA ASP A 174 6.44 14.75 -13.54
C ASP A 174 7.63 14.41 -12.62
N VAL A 175 7.86 13.14 -12.32
CA VAL A 175 8.90 12.70 -11.38
C VAL A 175 10.24 12.52 -12.08
N ASP A 176 11.27 13.24 -11.63
CA ASP A 176 12.64 13.11 -12.12
C ASP A 176 13.36 11.89 -11.54
N TYR A 177 13.11 11.60 -10.24
CA TYR A 177 13.74 10.48 -9.53
C TYR A 177 12.70 9.72 -8.73
N PHE A 178 12.57 8.42 -9.02
CA PHE A 178 11.67 7.51 -8.31
C PHE A 178 12.48 6.48 -7.51
N LEU A 179 12.27 6.44 -6.19
CA LEU A 179 12.99 5.56 -5.29
C LEU A 179 12.01 4.66 -4.54
N SER A 180 12.38 3.41 -4.39
CA SER A 180 11.66 2.42 -3.59
C SER A 180 12.65 1.55 -2.84
N GLY A 181 12.22 0.94 -1.74
CA GLY A 181 13.01 0.03 -0.95
C GLY A 181 12.14 -1.07 -0.36
N HIS A 182 12.77 -2.14 0.07
CA HIS A 182 12.10 -3.24 0.76
C HIS A 182 12.93 -3.72 1.95
N ILE A 183 12.27 -3.99 3.07
CA ILE A 183 12.92 -4.55 4.25
C ILE A 183 13.35 -5.99 3.96
N GLY A 184 14.58 -6.35 4.36
CA GLY A 184 15.06 -7.73 4.34
C GLY A 184 15.67 -8.23 3.04
N LEU A 185 15.42 -7.59 1.90
CA LEU A 185 15.97 -8.04 0.61
C LEU A 185 17.49 -7.83 0.55
N GLY A 186 18.24 -8.94 0.57
CA GLY A 186 19.70 -8.94 0.44
C GLY A 186 20.47 -8.35 1.62
N ALA A 187 19.81 -7.84 2.65
CA ALA A 187 20.41 -7.29 3.85
C ALA A 187 20.28 -8.25 5.03
N GLU A 188 21.32 -9.05 5.29
CA GLU A 188 21.33 -10.08 6.36
C GLU A 188 21.66 -9.50 7.74
N LYS A 189 22.11 -8.26 7.84
CA LYS A 189 22.55 -7.62 9.07
C LYS A 189 21.79 -6.34 9.35
N ASN A 190 21.55 -6.07 10.62
CA ASN A 190 21.03 -4.76 11.06
C ASN A 190 21.96 -3.63 10.58
N ASN A 191 21.38 -2.53 10.16
CA ASN A 191 22.07 -1.35 9.62
C ASN A 191 22.81 -1.61 8.28
N ALA A 192 22.52 -2.71 7.59
CA ALA A 192 22.97 -2.93 6.23
C ALA A 192 22.00 -2.28 5.23
N LEU A 193 22.53 -1.58 4.23
CA LEU A 193 21.80 -1.04 3.09
C LEU A 193 22.33 -1.70 1.82
N VAL A 194 21.43 -2.31 1.05
CA VAL A 194 21.73 -2.86 -0.27
C VAL A 194 21.17 -1.92 -1.31
N CYS A 195 22.03 -1.38 -2.18
CA CYS A 195 21.63 -0.51 -3.26
C CYS A 195 21.58 -1.27 -4.59
N MET A 196 20.63 -0.90 -5.44
CA MET A 196 20.49 -1.42 -6.80
C MET A 196 20.24 -2.93 -6.86
N THR A 197 19.13 -3.36 -6.29
CA THR A 197 18.67 -4.75 -6.44
C THR A 197 18.19 -5.02 -7.88
N THR A 198 18.64 -6.13 -8.46
CA THR A 198 18.26 -6.60 -9.80
C THR A 198 17.77 -8.05 -9.73
N GLY A 199 17.21 -8.56 -10.83
CA GLY A 199 16.75 -9.95 -10.87
C GLY A 199 15.35 -10.17 -10.32
N PHE A 200 14.51 -9.14 -10.34
CA PHE A 200 13.09 -9.28 -10.01
C PHE A 200 12.39 -10.29 -10.96
N LEU A 201 11.48 -11.06 -10.38
CA LEU A 201 10.66 -12.00 -11.14
C LEU A 201 9.55 -11.26 -11.87
N ALA A 202 9.23 -11.72 -13.09
CA ALA A 202 8.00 -11.36 -13.77
C ALA A 202 6.88 -12.31 -13.34
N THR A 203 5.67 -11.80 -13.27
CA THR A 203 4.48 -12.61 -12.95
C THR A 203 3.40 -12.39 -14.00
N ASP A 204 2.79 -13.47 -14.44
CA ASP A 204 1.55 -13.46 -15.21
C ASP A 204 0.42 -14.03 -14.36
N LYS A 205 -0.75 -13.39 -14.39
CA LYS A 205 -1.94 -13.85 -13.68
C LYS A 205 -2.98 -14.28 -14.70
N MET A 206 -3.47 -15.51 -14.55
CA MET A 206 -4.46 -16.08 -15.45
C MET A 206 -5.60 -16.68 -14.65
N ASP A 207 -6.83 -16.37 -15.04
CA ASP A 207 -8.04 -17.04 -14.58
C ASP A 207 -8.55 -17.97 -15.66
N ALA A 208 -8.75 -19.25 -15.35
CA ALA A 208 -9.36 -20.22 -16.25
C ALA A 208 -10.75 -20.60 -15.73
N VAL A 209 -11.77 -20.31 -16.51
CA VAL A 209 -13.16 -20.65 -16.16
C VAL A 209 -13.64 -21.77 -17.07
N PHE A 210 -13.96 -22.91 -16.46
CA PHE A 210 -14.55 -24.05 -17.16
C PHE A 210 -16.05 -24.08 -16.89
N THR A 211 -16.84 -23.99 -17.96
CA THR A 211 -18.31 -24.10 -17.90
C THR A 211 -18.77 -25.39 -18.54
N GLY A 212 -19.63 -26.11 -17.85
CA GLY A 212 -20.17 -27.38 -18.37
C GLY A 212 -21.13 -28.02 -17.37
N VAL A 213 -21.62 -29.20 -17.72
CA VAL A 213 -22.41 -30.03 -16.84
C VAL A 213 -21.47 -30.90 -16.00
N PRO A 214 -21.55 -30.84 -14.65
CA PRO A 214 -20.69 -31.68 -13.83
C PRO A 214 -20.99 -33.16 -14.05
N ALA A 215 -19.96 -33.95 -14.29
CA ALA A 215 -20.08 -35.38 -14.45
C ALA A 215 -18.95 -36.12 -13.73
N HIS A 216 -19.14 -37.39 -13.41
CA HIS A 216 -18.08 -38.23 -12.87
C HIS A 216 -17.13 -38.64 -14.01
N ALA A 217 -15.83 -38.31 -13.88
CA ALA A 217 -14.83 -38.49 -14.93
C ALA A 217 -14.71 -39.95 -15.48
N GLY A 218 -15.11 -40.96 -14.73
CA GLY A 218 -15.08 -42.35 -15.15
C GLY A 218 -16.44 -42.90 -15.64
N ALA A 219 -17.50 -42.08 -15.61
CA ALA A 219 -18.85 -42.54 -15.96
C ALA A 219 -19.44 -41.81 -17.17
N ASP A 220 -19.15 -40.53 -17.32
CA ASP A 220 -19.70 -39.70 -18.41
C ASP A 220 -18.84 -38.43 -18.52
N PRO A 221 -17.63 -38.51 -19.12
CA PRO A 221 -16.69 -37.43 -19.23
C PRO A 221 -17.07 -36.34 -20.22
#